data_4dcf77ccba76f9bc45ce14e1daebb640
#
_entry.id   4dcf77ccba76f9bc45ce14e1daebb640
#
_cell.length_a   1.000
_cell.length_b   1.000
_cell.length_c   1.000
_cell.angle_alpha   90.00
_cell.angle_beta   90.00
_cell.angle_gamma   90.00
#
_symmetry.space_group_name_H-M   'P 1'
#
loop_
_entity.id
_entity.type
_entity.pdbx_description
1 polymer ?
#
loop_
_entity_poly.entity_id
_entity_poly.type
_entity_poly.pdbx_seq_one_letter_code
_entity_poly.pdbx_strand_id
1 'polypeptide(L)'
;MNETLELNNGVTMPALGFGVFQTPPAETVTAVASALQVGYRLIDTAAAYGNEREVGEAIRGSGLGRDEIFIETKVWISDYGYDETLHAFDKSARKLGVDTLDLLILHQPMPAYFDRTIQAYRALETLLADGRVRAIGVSNFMPDHLATLLEQTGVVPAVNQVELHPYFAQHEVQASDAAHGILTQAWSPIGGITFYRGDAAGTLADPVIGGISRAHGKTPAQVMLRWHLQQGRSAIPKSVRPERIAENFDVFDFELRLRELEAIDGLETGERGGPDPASITPETFARTSPEA
;
A
#
# COMPACT_ATOMS: atom_id res chain seq x y z
N MET A 1 12.06 5.71 16.84
CA MET A 1 11.85 6.69 15.73
C MET A 1 11.29 5.91 14.56
N ASN A 2 10.26 6.40 13.90
CA ASN A 2 9.76 5.76 12.67
C ASN A 2 10.81 5.91 11.59
N GLU A 3 11.19 4.81 10.94
CA GLU A 3 12.02 4.87 9.75
C GLU A 3 11.24 5.54 8.62
N THR A 4 11.92 6.33 7.80
CA THR A 4 11.34 7.00 6.62
C THR A 4 12.11 6.64 5.36
N LEU A 5 11.43 6.65 4.23
CA LEU A 5 11.98 6.41 2.91
C LEU A 5 11.82 7.67 2.07
N GLU A 6 12.84 7.99 1.28
CA GLU A 6 12.79 9.09 0.32
C GLU A 6 12.29 8.57 -1.02
N LEU A 7 11.24 9.19 -1.55
CA LEU A 7 10.69 8.90 -2.86
C LEU A 7 11.54 9.56 -3.96
N ASN A 8 11.42 9.10 -5.21
CA ASN A 8 12.19 9.60 -6.35
C ASN A 8 11.97 11.10 -6.66
N ASN A 9 10.96 11.71 -6.10
CA ASN A 9 10.67 13.14 -6.22
C ASN A 9 11.05 13.96 -4.96
N GLY A 10 11.79 13.37 -4.02
CA GLY A 10 12.26 14.00 -2.78
C GLY A 10 11.24 14.06 -1.64
N VAL A 11 10.05 13.54 -1.83
CA VAL A 11 9.05 13.45 -0.75
C VAL A 11 9.46 12.35 0.22
N THR A 12 9.45 12.64 1.52
CA THR A 12 9.72 11.66 2.58
C THR A 12 8.43 10.98 3.01
N MET A 13 8.42 9.65 3.05
CA MET A 13 7.29 8.79 3.41
C MET A 13 7.67 7.87 4.58
N PRO A 14 6.80 7.65 5.60
CA PRO A 14 7.03 6.63 6.63
C PRO A 14 7.16 5.24 6.00
N ALA A 15 8.16 4.46 6.42
CA ALA A 15 8.39 3.12 5.88
C ALA A 15 7.30 2.12 6.27
N LEU A 16 6.70 2.29 7.45
CA LEU A 16 5.58 1.47 7.93
C LEU A 16 4.29 2.28 7.94
N GLY A 17 3.30 1.82 7.18
CA GLY A 17 1.97 2.41 7.12
C GLY A 17 0.90 1.52 7.75
N PHE A 18 -0.30 2.06 7.89
CA PHE A 18 -1.48 1.36 8.38
C PHE A 18 -2.53 1.26 7.28
N GLY A 19 -2.81 0.03 6.82
CA GLY A 19 -3.80 -0.25 5.79
C GLY A 19 -5.21 -0.44 6.38
N VAL A 20 -6.25 -0.03 5.64
CA VAL A 20 -7.66 -0.19 6.05
C VAL A 20 -8.49 -1.03 5.07
N PHE A 21 -7.86 -1.80 4.20
CA PHE A 21 -8.59 -2.70 3.29
C PHE A 21 -9.49 -3.66 4.07
N GLN A 22 -10.76 -3.80 3.64
CA GLN A 22 -11.78 -4.62 4.31
C GLN A 22 -12.05 -4.26 5.78
N THR A 23 -11.68 -3.06 6.21
CA THR A 23 -12.16 -2.55 7.49
C THR A 23 -13.55 -1.94 7.26
N PRO A 24 -14.59 -2.45 7.93
CA PRO A 24 -15.93 -1.86 7.82
C PRO A 24 -15.92 -0.40 8.28
N PRO A 25 -16.73 0.49 7.69
CA PRO A 25 -16.83 1.89 8.12
C PRO A 25 -17.01 2.05 9.63
N ALA A 26 -17.88 1.24 10.24
CA ALA A 26 -18.13 1.28 11.68
C ALA A 26 -16.89 1.01 12.58
N GLU A 27 -15.87 0.33 12.05
CA GLU A 27 -14.64 0.00 12.78
C GLU A 27 -13.46 0.88 12.36
N THR A 28 -13.57 1.58 11.20
CA THR A 28 -12.44 2.30 10.60
C THR A 28 -11.98 3.46 11.47
N VAL A 29 -12.89 4.28 12.01
CA VAL A 29 -12.53 5.41 12.89
C VAL A 29 -11.68 4.92 14.07
N THR A 30 -12.16 3.87 14.76
CA THR A 30 -11.47 3.34 15.95
C THR A 30 -10.12 2.72 15.59
N ALA A 31 -10.03 1.98 14.48
CA ALA A 31 -8.78 1.33 14.05
C ALA A 31 -7.72 2.37 13.65
N VAL A 32 -8.09 3.39 12.87
CA VAL A 32 -7.17 4.47 12.46
C VAL A 32 -6.76 5.32 13.66
N ALA A 33 -7.69 5.68 14.56
CA ALA A 33 -7.37 6.41 15.78
C ALA A 33 -6.36 5.64 16.64
N SER A 34 -6.56 4.32 16.81
CA SER A 34 -5.62 3.45 17.53
C SER A 34 -4.24 3.42 16.86
N ALA A 35 -4.18 3.35 15.52
CA ALA A 35 -2.93 3.38 14.78
C ALA A 35 -2.18 4.71 14.97
N LEU A 36 -2.88 5.85 14.84
CA LEU A 36 -2.28 7.17 15.05
C LEU A 36 -1.79 7.36 16.49
N GLN A 37 -2.55 6.85 17.47
CA GLN A 37 -2.17 6.91 18.90
C GLN A 37 -0.91 6.09 19.19
N VAL A 38 -0.74 4.93 18.56
CA VAL A 38 0.45 4.08 18.70
C VAL A 38 1.69 4.71 18.05
N GLY A 39 1.50 5.54 17.01
CA GLY A 39 2.60 6.22 16.35
C GLY A 39 2.66 6.06 14.83
N TYR A 40 1.73 5.34 14.19
CA TYR A 40 1.65 5.35 12.73
C TYR A 40 1.44 6.78 12.21
N ARG A 41 2.08 7.08 11.07
CA ARG A 41 1.97 8.38 10.39
C ARG A 41 1.68 8.24 8.90
N LEU A 42 1.64 7.03 8.35
CA LEU A 42 1.15 6.71 7.01
C LEU A 42 -0.16 5.94 7.15
N ILE A 43 -1.24 6.44 6.55
CA ILE A 43 -2.55 5.78 6.47
C ILE A 43 -2.85 5.49 5.00
N ASP A 44 -3.02 4.20 4.67
CA ASP A 44 -3.37 3.71 3.34
C ASP A 44 -4.85 3.34 3.27
N THR A 45 -5.58 4.00 2.37
CA THR A 45 -6.96 3.70 2.02
C THR A 45 -7.14 3.62 0.49
N ALA A 46 -8.37 3.56 0.01
CA ALA A 46 -8.72 3.62 -1.41
C ALA A 46 -10.19 4.00 -1.61
N ALA A 47 -10.50 4.66 -2.73
CA ALA A 47 -11.88 4.96 -3.13
C ALA A 47 -12.76 3.71 -3.14
N ALA A 48 -12.21 2.56 -3.60
CA ALA A 48 -12.91 1.29 -3.66
C ALA A 48 -13.20 0.66 -2.28
N TYR A 49 -12.56 1.11 -1.19
CA TYR A 49 -12.79 0.51 0.13
C TYR A 49 -14.07 1.02 0.80
N GLY A 50 -14.55 2.21 0.38
CA GLY A 50 -15.79 2.81 0.90
C GLY A 50 -15.67 3.30 2.35
N ASN A 51 -14.45 3.60 2.82
CA ASN A 51 -14.17 4.02 4.19
C ASN A 51 -13.29 5.28 4.30
N GLU A 52 -13.08 6.00 3.18
CA GLU A 52 -12.26 7.23 3.16
C GLU A 52 -12.81 8.31 4.11
N ARG A 53 -14.14 8.41 4.25
CA ARG A 53 -14.80 9.37 5.17
C ARG A 53 -14.40 9.12 6.62
N GLU A 54 -14.44 7.87 7.03
CA GLU A 54 -14.11 7.43 8.38
C GLU A 54 -12.60 7.57 8.66
N VAL A 55 -11.75 7.34 7.66
CA VAL A 55 -10.32 7.67 7.74
C VAL A 55 -10.13 9.16 7.99
N GLY A 56 -10.78 10.02 7.22
CA GLY A 56 -10.74 11.48 7.40
C GLY A 56 -11.27 11.91 8.77
N GLU A 57 -12.34 11.29 9.27
CA GLU A 57 -12.88 11.53 10.61
C GLU A 57 -11.85 11.20 11.70
N ALA A 58 -11.22 10.03 11.63
CA ALA A 58 -10.20 9.61 12.60
C ALA A 58 -8.98 10.55 12.58
N ILE A 59 -8.53 10.98 11.41
CA ILE A 59 -7.41 11.92 11.26
C ILE A 59 -7.75 13.26 11.91
N ARG A 60 -8.90 13.85 11.62
CA ARG A 60 -9.35 15.11 12.25
C ARG A 60 -9.51 14.99 13.77
N GLY A 61 -9.96 13.83 14.25
CA GLY A 61 -10.12 13.55 15.67
C GLY A 61 -8.82 13.25 16.43
N SER A 62 -7.69 13.04 15.74
CA SER A 62 -6.43 12.62 16.35
C SER A 62 -5.70 13.73 17.12
N GLY A 63 -5.98 14.99 16.81
CA GLY A 63 -5.26 16.15 17.35
C GLY A 63 -3.89 16.39 16.70
N LEU A 64 -3.46 15.57 15.73
CA LEU A 64 -2.23 15.76 14.97
C LEU A 64 -2.41 16.81 13.87
N GLY A 65 -1.34 17.54 13.55
CA GLY A 65 -1.30 18.42 12.39
C GLY A 65 -1.40 17.64 11.08
N ARG A 66 -1.95 18.27 10.02
CA ARG A 66 -2.06 17.64 8.70
C ARG A 66 -0.70 17.22 8.13
N ASP A 67 0.32 17.99 8.39
CA ASP A 67 1.71 17.76 7.98
C ASP A 67 2.43 16.65 8.75
N GLU A 68 1.84 16.18 9.85
CA GLU A 68 2.35 15.03 10.61
C GLU A 68 1.84 13.69 10.08
N ILE A 69 0.85 13.68 9.17
CA ILE A 69 0.21 12.47 8.68
C ILE A 69 0.36 12.40 7.16
N PHE A 70 0.90 11.27 6.68
CA PHE A 70 1.00 10.92 5.28
C PHE A 70 -0.28 10.15 4.87
N ILE A 71 -1.06 10.71 3.97
CA ILE A 71 -2.32 10.11 3.50
C ILE A 71 -2.11 9.57 2.08
N GLU A 72 -2.32 8.26 1.94
CA GLU A 72 -2.32 7.54 0.68
C GLU A 72 -3.73 7.05 0.36
N THR A 73 -4.19 7.31 -0.88
CA THR A 73 -5.42 6.72 -1.42
C THR A 73 -5.26 6.34 -2.89
N LYS A 74 -6.25 5.62 -3.44
CA LYS A 74 -6.14 5.01 -4.76
C LYS A 74 -7.38 5.31 -5.60
N VAL A 75 -7.15 5.67 -6.87
CA VAL A 75 -8.22 5.78 -7.87
C VAL A 75 -8.64 4.38 -8.31
N TRP A 76 -9.94 4.10 -8.26
CA TRP A 76 -10.47 2.82 -8.70
C TRP A 76 -10.72 2.79 -10.22
N ILE A 77 -10.68 1.61 -10.83
CA ILE A 77 -10.78 1.41 -12.28
C ILE A 77 -12.07 1.97 -12.90
N SER A 78 -13.17 2.10 -12.14
CA SER A 78 -14.41 2.72 -12.63
C SER A 78 -14.24 4.20 -12.96
N ASP A 79 -13.27 4.85 -12.33
CA ASP A 79 -12.98 6.29 -12.46
C ASP A 79 -11.72 6.55 -13.31
N TYR A 80 -11.30 5.57 -14.14
CA TYR A 80 -10.19 5.75 -15.06
C TYR A 80 -10.63 6.51 -16.33
N GLY A 81 -9.81 7.43 -16.75
CA GLY A 81 -10.00 8.45 -17.77
C GLY A 81 -9.43 9.75 -17.23
N TYR A 82 -9.20 10.75 -18.06
CA TYR A 82 -8.56 12.01 -17.60
C TYR A 82 -9.50 12.80 -16.68
N ASP A 83 -10.70 13.17 -17.18
CA ASP A 83 -11.66 13.99 -16.43
C ASP A 83 -12.28 13.19 -15.25
N GLU A 84 -12.54 11.89 -15.46
CA GLU A 84 -13.06 11.00 -14.44
C GLU A 84 -12.10 10.86 -13.26
N THR A 85 -10.80 10.80 -13.53
CA THR A 85 -9.77 10.72 -12.48
C THR A 85 -9.61 12.03 -11.71
N LEU A 86 -9.69 13.18 -12.38
CA LEU A 86 -9.73 14.49 -11.70
C LEU A 86 -10.95 14.57 -10.76
N HIS A 87 -12.12 14.13 -11.23
CA HIS A 87 -13.32 14.07 -10.40
C HIS A 87 -13.17 13.07 -9.22
N ALA A 88 -12.53 11.91 -9.46
CA ALA A 88 -12.25 10.92 -8.41
C ALA A 88 -11.35 11.49 -7.31
N PHE A 89 -10.33 12.27 -7.67
CA PHE A 89 -9.51 12.99 -6.69
C PHE A 89 -10.37 13.92 -5.82
N ASP A 90 -11.23 14.75 -6.43
CA ASP A 90 -12.09 15.68 -5.70
C ASP A 90 -13.06 14.94 -4.74
N LYS A 91 -13.56 13.75 -5.14
CA LYS A 91 -14.37 12.88 -4.28
C LYS A 91 -13.57 12.40 -3.06
N SER A 92 -12.37 11.85 -3.29
CA SER A 92 -11.52 11.33 -2.23
C SER A 92 -11.05 12.42 -1.28
N ALA A 93 -10.58 13.57 -1.80
CA ALA A 93 -10.17 14.72 -1.01
C ALA A 93 -11.29 15.23 -0.09
N ARG A 94 -12.53 15.33 -0.63
CA ARG A 94 -13.72 15.73 0.13
C ARG A 94 -14.07 14.74 1.24
N LYS A 95 -14.02 13.42 0.96
CA LYS A 95 -14.29 12.38 1.95
C LYS A 95 -13.25 12.37 3.06
N LEU A 96 -11.97 12.47 2.70
CA LEU A 96 -10.86 12.56 3.63
C LEU A 96 -10.83 13.88 4.39
N GLY A 97 -11.46 14.93 3.85
CA GLY A 97 -11.51 16.27 4.44
C GLY A 97 -10.17 16.98 4.34
N VAL A 98 -9.48 16.86 3.20
CA VAL A 98 -8.16 17.47 2.93
C VAL A 98 -8.15 18.16 1.57
N ASP A 99 -7.31 19.18 1.42
CA ASP A 99 -7.11 19.87 0.15
C ASP A 99 -5.99 19.22 -0.69
N THR A 100 -5.03 18.56 -0.02
CA THR A 100 -3.86 17.94 -0.63
C THR A 100 -3.68 16.53 -0.10
N LEU A 101 -3.40 15.58 -1.00
CA LEU A 101 -2.98 14.22 -0.65
C LEU A 101 -1.45 14.09 -0.69
N ASP A 102 -0.90 13.21 0.13
CA ASP A 102 0.53 12.94 0.11
C ASP A 102 0.89 11.98 -1.02
N LEU A 103 0.07 10.96 -1.26
CA LEU A 103 0.24 10.02 -2.36
C LEU A 103 -1.11 9.61 -2.95
N LEU A 104 -1.23 9.73 -4.26
CA LEU A 104 -2.36 9.23 -5.03
C LEU A 104 -1.87 8.23 -6.07
N ILE A 105 -2.42 7.01 -6.04
CA ILE A 105 -1.99 5.94 -6.94
C ILE A 105 -3.15 5.37 -7.76
N LEU A 106 -2.84 4.85 -8.95
CA LEU A 106 -3.77 4.01 -9.70
C LEU A 106 -3.85 2.61 -9.08
N HIS A 107 -5.06 2.12 -8.78
CA HIS A 107 -5.26 0.89 -8.01
C HIS A 107 -4.91 -0.39 -8.76
N GLN A 108 -5.07 -0.39 -10.10
CA GLN A 108 -4.85 -1.55 -10.97
C GLN A 108 -4.33 -1.12 -12.35
N PRO A 109 -3.54 -1.94 -13.05
CA PRO A 109 -3.04 -1.61 -14.38
C PRO A 109 -4.11 -1.65 -15.47
N MET A 110 -5.15 -2.48 -15.32
CA MET A 110 -6.24 -2.69 -16.28
C MET A 110 -5.75 -2.89 -17.72
N PRO A 111 -4.98 -3.96 -18.04
CA PRO A 111 -4.26 -4.10 -19.32
C PRO A 111 -5.18 -4.14 -20.54
N ALA A 112 -6.40 -4.70 -20.42
CA ALA A 112 -7.37 -4.74 -21.50
C ALA A 112 -7.88 -3.36 -21.94
N TYR A 113 -7.72 -2.34 -21.11
CA TYR A 113 -8.15 -0.96 -21.35
C TYR A 113 -7.03 0.02 -20.98
N PHE A 114 -5.78 -0.29 -21.33
CA PHE A 114 -4.60 0.44 -20.87
C PHE A 114 -4.59 1.91 -21.31
N ASP A 115 -5.22 2.25 -22.43
CA ASP A 115 -5.41 3.64 -22.85
C ASP A 115 -6.16 4.49 -21.80
N ARG A 116 -7.14 3.91 -21.10
CA ARG A 116 -7.81 4.57 -19.99
C ARG A 116 -6.90 4.74 -18.79
N THR A 117 -6.03 3.77 -18.52
CA THR A 117 -4.99 3.83 -17.49
C THR A 117 -4.00 4.96 -17.77
N ILE A 118 -3.56 5.11 -19.02
CA ILE A 118 -2.69 6.22 -19.45
C ILE A 118 -3.39 7.57 -19.23
N GLN A 119 -4.67 7.71 -19.62
CA GLN A 119 -5.40 8.95 -19.39
C GLN A 119 -5.56 9.25 -17.89
N ALA A 120 -5.85 8.24 -17.08
CA ALA A 120 -5.91 8.37 -15.62
C ALA A 120 -4.56 8.82 -15.04
N TYR A 121 -3.45 8.23 -15.50
CA TYR A 121 -2.13 8.63 -15.01
C TYR A 121 -1.77 10.07 -15.39
N ARG A 122 -2.12 10.51 -16.60
CA ARG A 122 -1.95 11.91 -17.02
C ARG A 122 -2.75 12.89 -16.16
N ALA A 123 -3.90 12.48 -15.66
CA ALA A 123 -4.64 13.29 -14.68
C ALA A 123 -3.88 13.36 -13.34
N LEU A 124 -3.24 12.26 -12.88
CA LEU A 124 -2.35 12.31 -11.72
C LEU A 124 -1.16 13.26 -11.93
N GLU A 125 -0.56 13.26 -13.11
CA GLU A 125 0.53 14.21 -13.46
C GLU A 125 0.07 15.67 -13.38
N THR A 126 -1.16 15.95 -13.82
CA THR A 126 -1.75 17.30 -13.70
C THR A 126 -1.97 17.66 -12.23
N LEU A 127 -2.55 16.77 -11.43
CA LEU A 127 -2.74 17.01 -9.99
C LEU A 127 -1.41 17.23 -9.24
N LEU A 128 -0.35 16.53 -9.66
CA LEU A 128 1.00 16.73 -9.13
C LEU A 128 1.55 18.12 -9.50
N ALA A 129 1.43 18.51 -10.76
CA ALA A 129 1.87 19.82 -11.26
C ALA A 129 1.13 20.98 -10.59
N ASP A 130 -0.16 20.79 -10.29
CA ASP A 130 -1.01 21.77 -9.60
C ASP A 130 -0.78 21.79 -8.06
N GLY A 131 0.07 20.91 -7.55
CA GLY A 131 0.35 20.79 -6.11
C GLY A 131 -0.82 20.21 -5.30
N ARG A 132 -1.79 19.56 -5.95
CA ARG A 132 -2.93 18.91 -5.31
C ARG A 132 -2.55 17.56 -4.69
N VAL A 133 -1.50 16.93 -5.21
CA VAL A 133 -0.87 15.72 -4.64
C VAL A 133 0.63 15.96 -4.52
N ARG A 134 1.28 15.36 -3.50
CA ARG A 134 2.73 15.50 -3.28
C ARG A 134 3.54 14.45 -4.04
N ALA A 135 2.96 13.28 -4.24
CA ALA A 135 3.53 12.19 -5.03
C ALA A 135 2.42 11.42 -5.75
N ILE A 136 2.78 10.80 -6.88
CA ILE A 136 1.89 9.94 -7.65
C ILE A 136 2.53 8.57 -7.85
N GLY A 137 1.70 7.54 -8.00
CA GLY A 137 2.19 6.17 -8.15
C GLY A 137 1.16 5.23 -8.76
N VAL A 138 1.49 3.97 -8.66
CA VAL A 138 0.68 2.87 -9.20
C VAL A 138 0.57 1.73 -8.20
N SER A 139 -0.36 0.82 -8.44
CA SER A 139 -0.50 -0.42 -7.67
C SER A 139 -0.74 -1.59 -8.60
N ASN A 140 -0.09 -2.72 -8.28
CA ASN A 140 -0.21 -3.97 -9.04
C ASN A 140 0.36 -3.92 -10.47
N PHE A 141 1.22 -2.97 -10.77
CA PHE A 141 1.87 -2.88 -12.07
C PHE A 141 3.02 -3.88 -12.16
N MET A 142 2.95 -4.74 -13.19
CA MET A 142 4.01 -5.65 -13.56
C MET A 142 5.03 -4.92 -14.45
N PRO A 143 6.25 -5.48 -14.69
CA PRO A 143 7.28 -4.80 -15.47
C PRO A 143 6.85 -4.31 -16.85
N ASP A 144 6.04 -5.08 -17.58
CA ASP A 144 5.49 -4.72 -18.90
C ASP A 144 4.47 -3.56 -18.81
N HIS A 145 3.66 -3.53 -17.76
CA HIS A 145 2.74 -2.42 -17.50
C HIS A 145 3.52 -1.13 -17.21
N LEU A 146 4.58 -1.21 -16.40
CA LEU A 146 5.45 -0.07 -16.11
C LEU A 146 6.17 0.43 -17.36
N ALA A 147 6.74 -0.47 -18.17
CA ALA A 147 7.41 -0.09 -19.42
C ALA A 147 6.45 0.69 -20.33
N THR A 148 5.23 0.17 -20.54
CA THR A 148 4.22 0.83 -21.38
C THR A 148 3.79 2.19 -20.80
N LEU A 149 3.65 2.30 -19.47
CA LEU A 149 3.31 3.57 -18.81
C LEU A 149 4.40 4.61 -19.03
N LEU A 150 5.65 4.24 -18.78
CA LEU A 150 6.82 5.14 -18.86
C LEU A 150 7.09 5.63 -20.30
N GLU A 151 6.75 4.84 -21.32
CA GLU A 151 6.85 5.27 -22.72
C GLU A 151 5.82 6.35 -23.09
N GLN A 152 4.69 6.44 -22.38
CA GLN A 152 3.54 7.25 -22.78
C GLN A 152 3.23 8.40 -21.82
N THR A 153 3.97 8.52 -20.71
CA THR A 153 3.76 9.52 -19.65
C THR A 153 5.08 10.22 -19.32
N GLY A 154 5.00 11.34 -18.61
CA GLY A 154 6.17 12.20 -18.36
C GLY A 154 6.77 12.06 -16.96
N VAL A 155 6.04 11.50 -16.01
CA VAL A 155 6.46 11.39 -14.61
C VAL A 155 6.60 9.92 -14.22
N VAL A 156 7.76 9.56 -13.68
CA VAL A 156 8.00 8.22 -13.13
C VAL A 156 7.18 8.04 -11.86
N PRO A 157 6.42 6.93 -11.68
CA PRO A 157 5.73 6.64 -10.42
C PRO A 157 6.69 6.69 -9.23
N ALA A 158 6.28 7.31 -8.13
CA ALA A 158 7.08 7.34 -6.92
C ALA A 158 6.99 6.01 -6.14
N VAL A 159 5.84 5.33 -6.24
CA VAL A 159 5.54 4.07 -5.54
C VAL A 159 4.86 3.11 -6.51
N ASN A 160 5.21 1.82 -6.42
CA ASN A 160 4.42 0.71 -6.92
C ASN A 160 3.99 -0.16 -5.72
N GLN A 161 2.69 -0.11 -5.37
CA GLN A 161 2.14 -0.87 -4.25
C GLN A 161 1.67 -2.25 -4.74
N VAL A 162 2.32 -3.32 -4.33
CA VAL A 162 2.08 -4.69 -4.83
C VAL A 162 1.85 -5.69 -3.71
N GLU A 163 1.21 -6.83 -4.02
CA GLU A 163 1.24 -7.98 -3.13
C GLU A 163 2.69 -8.41 -2.92
N LEU A 164 3.15 -8.39 -1.66
CA LEU A 164 4.48 -8.86 -1.36
C LEU A 164 4.56 -9.39 0.07
N HIS A 165 4.97 -10.64 0.20
CA HIS A 165 5.16 -11.36 1.46
C HIS A 165 6.16 -12.51 1.25
N PRO A 166 6.62 -13.21 2.30
CA PRO A 166 7.65 -14.23 2.17
C PRO A 166 7.39 -15.35 1.15
N TYR A 167 6.12 -15.70 0.89
CA TYR A 167 5.77 -16.73 -0.11
C TYR A 167 5.56 -16.16 -1.52
N PHE A 168 5.56 -14.83 -1.66
CA PHE A 168 5.41 -14.15 -2.94
C PHE A 168 6.19 -12.83 -2.94
N ALA A 169 7.50 -12.92 -3.16
CA ALA A 169 8.42 -11.79 -3.05
C ALA A 169 8.44 -10.89 -4.31
N GLN A 170 7.94 -11.37 -5.45
CA GLN A 170 7.87 -10.59 -6.70
C GLN A 170 9.22 -9.97 -7.13
N HIS A 171 10.29 -10.75 -7.18
CA HIS A 171 11.65 -10.28 -7.48
C HIS A 171 11.75 -9.48 -8.79
N GLU A 172 11.03 -9.89 -9.84
CA GLU A 172 11.03 -9.18 -11.13
C GLU A 172 10.40 -7.79 -11.03
N VAL A 173 9.31 -7.64 -10.27
CA VAL A 173 8.67 -6.35 -10.02
C VAL A 173 9.61 -5.45 -9.21
N GLN A 174 10.18 -5.96 -8.12
CA GLN A 174 11.13 -5.21 -7.30
C GLN A 174 12.36 -4.74 -8.12
N ALA A 175 12.89 -5.60 -8.99
CA ALA A 175 14.02 -5.25 -9.85
C ALA A 175 13.64 -4.17 -10.87
N SER A 176 12.45 -4.25 -11.46
CA SER A 176 11.91 -3.24 -12.36
C SER A 176 11.67 -1.90 -11.65
N ASP A 177 11.06 -1.93 -10.46
CA ASP A 177 10.84 -0.74 -9.65
C ASP A 177 12.18 -0.06 -9.33
N ALA A 178 13.14 -0.81 -8.81
CA ALA A 178 14.47 -0.31 -8.45
C ALA A 178 15.23 0.30 -9.64
N ALA A 179 15.12 -0.30 -10.83
CA ALA A 179 15.77 0.21 -12.05
C ALA A 179 15.26 1.61 -12.45
N HIS A 180 14.05 1.98 -12.03
CA HIS A 180 13.43 3.28 -12.31
C HIS A 180 13.38 4.20 -11.08
N GLY A 181 13.96 3.80 -9.95
CA GLY A 181 13.89 4.56 -8.69
C GLY A 181 12.50 4.61 -8.08
N ILE A 182 11.66 3.63 -8.38
CA ILE A 182 10.30 3.48 -7.83
C ILE A 182 10.40 2.71 -6.51
N LEU A 183 9.75 3.20 -5.46
CA LEU A 183 9.68 2.50 -4.19
C LEU A 183 8.66 1.36 -4.26
N THR A 184 9.07 0.14 -3.96
CA THR A 184 8.14 -0.98 -3.78
C THR A 184 7.48 -0.90 -2.40
N GLN A 185 6.14 -0.86 -2.37
CA GLN A 185 5.35 -0.90 -1.14
C GLN A 185 4.54 -2.21 -1.10
N ALA A 186 4.58 -2.90 0.04
CA ALA A 186 3.95 -4.20 0.21
C ALA A 186 2.52 -4.09 0.77
N TRP A 187 1.49 -4.47 0.00
CA TRP A 187 0.21 -4.84 0.58
C TRP A 187 0.19 -6.34 0.93
N SER A 188 -0.65 -6.73 1.91
CA SER A 188 -0.60 -8.07 2.53
C SER A 188 0.80 -8.49 3.02
N PRO A 189 1.57 -7.62 3.70
CA PRO A 189 2.98 -7.84 3.98
C PRO A 189 3.26 -9.05 4.87
N ILE A 190 2.24 -9.54 5.57
CA ILE A 190 2.31 -10.73 6.42
C ILE A 190 1.55 -11.94 5.85
N GLY A 191 1.21 -11.91 4.55
CA GLY A 191 0.54 -13.02 3.86
C GLY A 191 -0.94 -13.19 4.23
N GLY A 192 -1.62 -12.17 4.75
CA GLY A 192 -3.00 -12.24 5.24
C GLY A 192 -4.06 -12.63 4.20
N ILE A 193 -3.72 -12.63 2.92
CA ILE A 193 -4.64 -12.98 1.84
C ILE A 193 -4.96 -14.49 1.75
N THR A 194 -4.20 -15.34 2.45
CA THR A 194 -4.50 -16.76 2.58
C THR A 194 -5.88 -17.04 3.17
N PHE A 195 -6.48 -16.07 3.88
CA PHE A 195 -7.89 -16.11 4.29
C PHE A 195 -8.87 -16.32 3.14
N TYR A 196 -8.56 -15.84 1.94
CA TYR A 196 -9.41 -16.03 0.76
C TYR A 196 -9.35 -17.44 0.20
N ARG A 197 -8.34 -18.23 0.55
CA ARG A 197 -8.15 -19.63 0.10
C ARG A 197 -8.55 -20.66 1.16
N GLY A 198 -8.90 -20.22 2.37
CA GLY A 198 -9.24 -21.12 3.48
C GLY A 198 -8.03 -21.88 4.06
N ASP A 199 -6.81 -21.47 3.75
CA ASP A 199 -5.58 -22.12 4.21
C ASP A 199 -5.21 -21.61 5.61
N ALA A 200 -5.31 -22.50 6.61
CA ALA A 200 -5.06 -22.16 8.01
C ALA A 200 -3.56 -22.02 8.35
N ALA A 201 -2.67 -22.45 7.46
CA ALA A 201 -1.24 -22.57 7.76
C ALA A 201 -0.37 -21.37 7.37
N GLY A 202 -0.79 -20.47 6.51
CA GLY A 202 -0.12 -19.26 6.02
C GLY A 202 1.28 -18.91 6.59
N THR A 203 1.85 -17.85 6.13
CA THR A 203 3.17 -17.35 6.55
C THR A 203 3.34 -17.19 8.07
N LEU A 204 2.25 -16.87 8.80
CA LEU A 204 2.29 -16.70 10.26
C LEU A 204 2.59 -18.00 11.02
N ALA A 205 2.35 -19.17 10.43
CA ALA A 205 2.62 -20.47 11.00
C ALA A 205 3.89 -21.16 10.43
N ASP A 206 4.62 -20.46 9.56
CA ASP A 206 5.83 -20.99 8.94
C ASP A 206 6.90 -21.31 9.97
N PRO A 207 7.54 -22.53 9.94
CA PRO A 207 8.51 -22.93 10.94
C PRO A 207 9.82 -22.12 10.90
N VAL A 208 10.24 -21.60 9.74
CA VAL A 208 11.43 -20.76 9.60
C VAL A 208 11.15 -19.42 10.27
N ILE A 209 10.04 -18.76 9.93
CA ILE A 209 9.60 -17.49 10.54
C ILE A 209 9.40 -17.69 12.04
N GLY A 210 8.75 -18.78 12.47
CA GLY A 210 8.57 -19.12 13.88
C GLY A 210 9.88 -19.37 14.64
N GLY A 211 10.90 -19.91 13.97
CA GLY A 211 12.25 -20.07 14.52
C GLY A 211 12.93 -18.72 14.80
N ILE A 212 12.88 -17.82 13.81
CA ILE A 212 13.41 -16.45 13.91
C ILE A 212 12.66 -15.64 14.97
N SER A 213 11.32 -15.75 14.96
CA SER A 213 10.42 -15.14 15.96
C SER A 213 10.86 -15.46 17.40
N ARG A 214 11.07 -16.74 17.72
CA ARG A 214 11.57 -17.18 19.03
C ARG A 214 12.96 -16.65 19.37
N ALA A 215 13.85 -16.56 18.38
CA ALA A 215 15.23 -16.09 18.60
C ALA A 215 15.29 -14.59 18.97
N HIS A 216 14.33 -13.80 18.47
CA HIS A 216 14.25 -12.36 18.74
C HIS A 216 13.23 -12.00 19.82
N GLY A 217 12.44 -12.95 20.34
CA GLY A 217 11.34 -12.66 21.27
C GLY A 217 10.24 -11.79 20.66
N LYS A 218 10.07 -11.86 19.33
CA LYS A 218 9.09 -11.12 18.55
C LYS A 218 8.06 -12.06 17.93
N THR A 219 6.93 -11.55 17.48
CA THR A 219 5.93 -12.38 16.77
C THR A 219 6.32 -12.63 15.32
N PRO A 220 5.75 -13.65 14.66
CA PRO A 220 5.94 -13.87 13.22
C PRO A 220 5.58 -12.65 12.37
N ALA A 221 4.53 -11.91 12.73
CA ALA A 221 4.14 -10.69 12.04
C ALA A 221 5.22 -9.61 12.12
N GLN A 222 5.77 -9.37 13.31
CA GLN A 222 6.87 -8.42 13.51
C GLN A 222 8.12 -8.81 12.71
N VAL A 223 8.47 -10.09 12.67
CA VAL A 223 9.61 -10.60 11.86
C VAL A 223 9.40 -10.29 10.38
N MET A 224 8.23 -10.57 9.82
CA MET A 224 7.94 -10.29 8.41
C MET A 224 7.92 -8.80 8.10
N LEU A 225 7.36 -7.98 8.98
CA LEU A 225 7.37 -6.52 8.80
C LEU A 225 8.79 -5.97 8.86
N ARG A 226 9.63 -6.44 9.80
CA ARG A 226 11.04 -6.04 9.87
C ARG A 226 11.82 -6.49 8.63
N TRP A 227 11.53 -7.67 8.08
CA TRP A 227 12.11 -8.14 6.82
C TRP A 227 11.83 -7.18 5.65
N HIS A 228 10.61 -6.64 5.55
CA HIS A 228 10.32 -5.61 4.54
C HIS A 228 11.16 -4.36 4.76
N LEU A 229 11.15 -3.82 5.96
CA LEU A 229 11.82 -2.55 6.28
C LEU A 229 13.33 -2.64 6.07
N GLN A 230 13.98 -3.73 6.50
CA GLN A 230 15.43 -3.90 6.33
C GLN A 230 15.87 -4.08 4.88
N GLN A 231 14.96 -4.42 3.98
CA GLN A 231 15.21 -4.49 2.55
C GLN A 231 14.76 -3.22 1.80
N GLY A 232 14.50 -2.13 2.53
CA GLY A 232 14.17 -0.82 1.95
C GLY A 232 12.77 -0.73 1.34
N ARG A 233 11.87 -1.65 1.68
CA ARG A 233 10.47 -1.63 1.21
C ARG A 233 9.57 -0.97 2.24
N SER A 234 8.53 -0.29 1.77
CA SER A 234 7.40 0.10 2.63
C SER A 234 6.44 -1.07 2.84
N ALA A 235 5.78 -1.11 4.00
CA ALA A 235 4.80 -2.15 4.32
C ALA A 235 3.55 -1.55 4.98
N ILE A 236 2.36 -2.04 4.60
CA ILE A 236 1.07 -1.55 5.09
C ILE A 236 0.23 -2.68 5.71
N PRO A 237 0.61 -3.20 6.90
CA PRO A 237 -0.20 -4.18 7.61
C PRO A 237 -1.57 -3.60 8.00
N LYS A 238 -2.56 -4.48 8.12
CA LYS A 238 -3.92 -4.14 8.53
C LYS A 238 -4.35 -4.92 9.76
N SER A 239 -4.99 -4.26 10.71
CA SER A 239 -5.71 -4.90 11.81
C SER A 239 -6.85 -3.99 12.31
N VAL A 240 -7.89 -4.59 12.90
CA VAL A 240 -8.92 -3.86 13.66
C VAL A 240 -8.75 -4.05 15.18
N ARG A 241 -7.76 -4.84 15.60
CA ARG A 241 -7.49 -5.13 17.01
C ARG A 241 -6.39 -4.21 17.53
N PRO A 242 -6.66 -3.37 18.55
CA PRO A 242 -5.66 -2.42 19.05
C PRO A 242 -4.34 -3.08 19.48
N GLU A 243 -4.40 -4.24 20.11
CA GLU A 243 -3.21 -4.99 20.53
C GLU A 243 -2.33 -5.42 19.33
N ARG A 244 -2.93 -5.85 18.21
CA ARG A 244 -2.20 -6.20 17.00
C ARG A 244 -1.71 -4.97 16.23
N ILE A 245 -2.44 -3.87 16.28
CA ILE A 245 -2.01 -2.59 15.71
C ILE A 245 -0.71 -2.15 16.40
N ALA A 246 -0.69 -2.19 17.74
CA ALA A 246 0.49 -1.86 18.53
C ALA A 246 1.66 -2.86 18.28
N GLU A 247 1.36 -4.16 18.25
CA GLU A 247 2.34 -5.21 17.95
C GLU A 247 3.00 -5.01 16.59
N ASN A 248 2.21 -4.77 15.53
CA ASN A 248 2.73 -4.54 14.18
C ASN A 248 3.58 -3.27 14.07
N PHE A 249 3.38 -2.30 14.95
CA PHE A 249 4.19 -1.07 15.00
C PHE A 249 5.53 -1.26 15.74
N ASP A 250 5.60 -2.21 16.66
CA ASP A 250 6.77 -2.48 17.49
C ASP A 250 7.82 -3.34 16.75
N VAL A 251 8.41 -2.76 15.69
CA VAL A 251 9.36 -3.43 14.77
C VAL A 251 10.68 -2.68 14.59
N PHE A 252 10.89 -1.58 15.33
CA PHE A 252 12.06 -0.72 15.16
C PHE A 252 13.17 -0.93 16.21
N ASP A 253 12.97 -1.85 17.13
CA ASP A 253 13.86 -2.12 18.28
C ASP A 253 14.74 -3.36 18.11
N PHE A 254 14.66 -4.06 16.96
CA PHE A 254 15.46 -5.22 16.64
C PHE A 254 15.85 -5.27 15.16
N GLU A 255 16.86 -6.08 14.84
CA GLU A 255 17.33 -6.28 13.46
C GLU A 255 17.46 -7.77 13.17
N LEU A 256 17.02 -8.18 11.97
CA LEU A 256 17.26 -9.51 11.43
C LEU A 256 18.69 -9.60 10.91
N ARG A 257 19.34 -10.71 11.19
CA ARG A 257 20.67 -11.01 10.66
C ARG A 257 20.59 -11.38 9.18
N LEU A 258 21.66 -11.18 8.43
CA LEU A 258 21.71 -11.51 7.00
C LEU A 258 21.17 -12.92 6.70
N ARG A 259 21.64 -13.94 7.45
CA ARG A 259 21.17 -15.32 7.31
C ARG A 259 19.67 -15.52 7.57
N GLU A 260 19.06 -14.65 8.37
CA GLU A 260 17.62 -14.69 8.68
C GLU A 260 16.82 -14.05 7.54
N LEU A 261 17.34 -12.96 6.97
CA LEU A 261 16.78 -12.36 5.74
C LEU A 261 16.83 -13.38 4.59
N GLU A 262 18.00 -14.00 4.35
CA GLU A 262 18.17 -15.04 3.32
C GLU A 262 17.25 -16.26 3.55
N ALA A 263 17.03 -16.65 4.80
CA ALA A 263 16.12 -17.75 5.13
C ALA A 263 14.66 -17.41 4.84
N ILE A 264 14.25 -16.15 5.06
CA ILE A 264 12.89 -15.67 4.70
C ILE A 264 12.77 -15.56 3.19
N ASP A 265 13.78 -15.03 2.48
CA ASP A 265 13.80 -14.93 1.02
C ASP A 265 13.68 -16.32 0.36
N GLY A 266 14.24 -17.35 1.00
CA GLY A 266 14.15 -18.74 0.56
C GLY A 266 12.75 -19.39 0.70
N LEU A 267 11.77 -18.70 1.28
CA LEU A 267 10.38 -19.17 1.41
C LEU A 267 9.52 -18.90 0.18
N GLU A 268 10.06 -18.19 -0.82
CA GLU A 268 9.38 -17.86 -2.08
C GLU A 268 8.77 -19.10 -2.75
N THR A 269 7.48 -19.05 -3.08
CA THR A 269 6.76 -20.13 -3.80
C THR A 269 6.31 -19.70 -5.18
N GLY A 270 6.34 -18.43 -5.51
CA GLY A 270 5.75 -17.86 -6.73
C GLY A 270 4.22 -17.84 -6.74
N GLU A 271 3.59 -18.22 -5.63
CA GLU A 271 2.12 -18.30 -5.58
C GLU A 271 1.52 -16.96 -5.11
N ARG A 272 0.79 -16.32 -6.01
CA ARG A 272 -0.01 -15.15 -5.73
C ARG A 272 -1.22 -15.51 -4.84
N GLY A 273 -1.46 -14.73 -3.81
CA GLY A 273 -2.63 -14.85 -2.96
C GLY A 273 -3.82 -14.02 -3.45
N GLY A 274 -3.57 -12.85 -4.02
CA GLY A 274 -4.57 -11.92 -4.54
C GLY A 274 -4.97 -12.16 -5.99
N PRO A 275 -5.83 -11.28 -6.54
CA PRO A 275 -6.20 -11.33 -7.95
C PRO A 275 -4.99 -11.11 -8.86
N ASP A 276 -4.97 -11.79 -10.01
CA ASP A 276 -3.99 -11.52 -11.06
C ASP A 276 -4.29 -10.15 -11.69
N PRO A 277 -3.35 -9.18 -11.64
CA PRO A 277 -3.55 -7.85 -12.23
C PRO A 277 -3.88 -7.87 -13.73
N ALA A 278 -3.41 -8.88 -14.46
CA ALA A 278 -3.71 -9.06 -15.88
C ALA A 278 -5.18 -9.36 -16.15
N SER A 279 -5.92 -9.90 -15.17
CA SER A 279 -7.33 -10.30 -15.29
C SER A 279 -8.32 -9.20 -14.85
N ILE A 280 -7.83 -8.06 -14.36
CA ILE A 280 -8.68 -7.01 -13.80
C ILE A 280 -9.30 -6.17 -14.93
N THR A 281 -10.63 -6.20 -15.01
CA THR A 281 -11.43 -5.39 -15.93
C THR A 281 -12.68 -4.87 -15.21
N PRO A 282 -13.38 -3.85 -15.76
CA PRO A 282 -14.64 -3.39 -15.22
C PRO A 282 -15.71 -4.49 -15.14
N GLU A 283 -15.66 -5.48 -16.04
CA GLU A 283 -16.60 -6.60 -16.08
C GLU A 283 -16.31 -7.64 -14.99
N THR A 284 -15.02 -7.89 -14.70
CA THR A 284 -14.61 -8.84 -13.64
C THR A 284 -14.68 -8.23 -12.24
N PHE A 285 -14.59 -6.92 -12.14
CA PHE A 285 -14.63 -6.16 -10.89
C PHE A 285 -15.61 -4.98 -11.00
N ALA A 286 -16.90 -5.28 -11.15
CA ALA A 286 -17.99 -4.31 -11.35
C ALA A 286 -18.26 -3.35 -10.15
N ARG A 287 -17.31 -3.22 -9.23
CA ARG A 287 -17.41 -2.30 -8.09
C ARG A 287 -17.19 -0.86 -8.57
N THR A 288 -18.08 0.02 -8.18
CA THR A 288 -17.92 1.47 -8.38
C THR A 288 -17.49 2.15 -7.08
N SER A 289 -16.74 3.25 -7.19
CA SER A 289 -16.44 4.05 -6.02
C SER A 289 -17.67 4.92 -5.68
N PRO A 290 -18.08 4.99 -4.39
CA PRO A 290 -19.24 5.80 -4.01
C PRO A 290 -19.01 7.30 -4.27
N GLU A 291 -20.06 8.02 -4.68
CA GLU A 291 -20.00 9.49 -4.86
C GLU A 291 -19.94 10.24 -3.51
N ALA A 292 -20.61 9.73 -2.48
CA ALA A 292 -20.72 10.36 -1.17
C ALA A 292 -20.17 9.47 -0.06
#